data_7eb4819948c5c02e40a2f19bbcb4165f
#
_entry.id   7eb4819948c5c02e40a2f19bbcb4165f
#
_cell.length_a   1.000
_cell.length_b   1.000
_cell.length_c   1.000
_cell.angle_alpha   90.00
_cell.angle_beta   90.00
_cell.angle_gamma   90.00
#
_symmetry.space_group_name_H-M   'P 1'
#
loop_
_entity.id
_entity.type
_entity.pdbx_description
1 polymer ?
#
loop_
_entity_poly.entity_id
_entity_poly.type
_entity_poly.pdbx_seq_one_letter_code
_entity_poly.pdbx_strand_id
1 'polypeptide(L)'
;MTASKTAAKPWSGRFDAPTDAFVEAFTASVGFDRRLYRHDIAGSIAHARMLCRQGILSDKECDAIIDGLGHIQAEIEDGRFAWSVALEDVHMNIESALTRAVGDAGKRLHTGRSRNDQVATDIRLWLREEIDAIRAGIDRLQDALLDLAEREAASILPGFTHLQVAQPVTFGHHMMAWYEMLDRDAGRLSDCRVRLNVMPLGAAALAGTSYPIDRNYTAEQLGFDRPAENSLDAVSDRDFAIEFAAAAAILMMHLSRFSEELILWSSAQFGFVELSDAFCTGSSIMPQKKNPDVPELIRGKTGRIFGHLMALLTLMKGQPLAYNKDNQEDKEPLFDTADNLRGALRVFTDMMRHLTCNRERMRAAARQGFSTATDLADYLVRKGIPFRDAHEIVGKAVAFGVREDRDLADLDLVELRRFSPAIGPDVFDVLSLEGSVAARDHLGGTAPNQVRAAIARARERRGTAAS
;
A
#
# COMPACT_ATOMS: atom_id res chain seq x y z
N MET A 1 -38.50 -16.28 37.99
CA MET A 1 -37.48 -15.81 37.03
C MET A 1 -37.90 -16.36 35.66
N THR A 2 -38.57 -15.57 34.85
CA THR A 2 -39.01 -15.94 33.51
C THR A 2 -37.79 -15.91 32.58
N ALA A 3 -37.37 -17.09 32.11
CA ALA A 3 -36.33 -17.20 31.12
C ALA A 3 -36.77 -16.40 29.85
N SER A 4 -36.02 -15.39 29.49
CA SER A 4 -36.15 -14.67 28.22
C SER A 4 -36.09 -15.74 27.10
N LYS A 5 -37.15 -15.87 26.29
CA LYS A 5 -37.10 -16.67 25.08
C LYS A 5 -36.07 -16.04 24.17
N THR A 6 -34.85 -16.56 24.13
CA THR A 6 -33.87 -16.28 23.09
C THR A 6 -34.54 -16.51 21.74
N ALA A 7 -34.52 -15.53 20.85
CA ALA A 7 -35.09 -15.66 19.52
C ALA A 7 -34.45 -16.86 18.82
N ALA A 8 -35.30 -17.79 18.34
CA ALA A 8 -34.82 -18.98 17.62
C ALA A 8 -34.04 -18.57 16.39
N LYS A 9 -32.83 -19.09 16.25
CA LYS A 9 -31.97 -18.84 15.06
C LYS A 9 -32.65 -19.46 13.81
N PRO A 10 -32.48 -18.87 12.62
CA PRO A 10 -33.14 -19.35 11.39
C PRO A 10 -32.90 -20.83 11.05
N TRP A 11 -31.76 -21.41 11.57
CA TRP A 11 -31.40 -22.83 11.36
C TRP A 11 -31.71 -23.75 12.54
N SER A 12 -32.36 -23.26 13.58
CA SER A 12 -32.62 -24.05 14.81
C SER A 12 -33.61 -25.20 14.63
N GLY A 13 -34.32 -25.30 13.49
CA GLY A 13 -35.38 -26.27 13.28
C GLY A 13 -34.97 -27.76 13.33
N ARG A 14 -33.66 -28.08 13.26
CA ARG A 14 -33.10 -29.43 13.36
C ARG A 14 -32.56 -29.77 14.75
N PHE A 15 -32.29 -28.77 15.59
CA PHE A 15 -31.56 -28.96 16.83
C PHE A 15 -32.51 -28.96 18.03
N ASP A 16 -32.34 -29.94 18.91
CA ASP A 16 -33.11 -30.10 20.12
C ASP A 16 -32.64 -29.24 21.30
N ALA A 17 -31.42 -28.68 21.20
CA ALA A 17 -30.82 -27.82 22.24
C ALA A 17 -30.36 -26.50 21.66
N PRO A 18 -30.40 -25.40 22.45
CA PRO A 18 -29.79 -24.13 22.04
C PRO A 18 -28.27 -24.25 21.97
N THR A 19 -27.64 -23.40 21.15
CA THR A 19 -26.18 -23.30 21.09
C THR A 19 -25.63 -22.83 22.45
N ASP A 20 -24.53 -23.41 22.89
CA ASP A 20 -23.84 -22.98 24.11
C ASP A 20 -23.40 -21.51 24.01
N ALA A 21 -23.56 -20.74 25.07
CA ALA A 21 -23.29 -19.30 25.05
C ALA A 21 -21.81 -18.96 24.77
N PHE A 22 -20.86 -19.80 25.23
CA PHE A 22 -19.45 -19.63 24.92
C PHE A 22 -19.16 -19.91 23.43
N VAL A 23 -19.79 -20.95 22.88
CA VAL A 23 -19.68 -21.27 21.43
C VAL A 23 -20.25 -20.13 20.60
N GLU A 24 -21.38 -19.53 20.99
CA GLU A 24 -21.95 -18.35 20.31
C GLU A 24 -20.94 -17.18 20.29
N ALA A 25 -20.36 -16.88 21.44
CA ALA A 25 -19.35 -15.80 21.53
C ALA A 25 -18.07 -16.12 20.74
N PHE A 26 -17.63 -17.37 20.77
CA PHE A 26 -16.42 -17.82 20.09
C PHE A 26 -16.55 -17.80 18.55
N THR A 27 -17.74 -18.10 18.03
CA THR A 27 -17.99 -18.17 16.60
C THR A 27 -18.51 -16.87 16.00
N ALA A 28 -18.88 -15.88 16.82
CA ALA A 28 -19.39 -14.61 16.34
C ALA A 28 -18.31 -13.74 15.70
N SER A 29 -18.65 -13.10 14.59
CA SER A 29 -17.77 -12.19 13.83
C SER A 29 -18.21 -10.72 13.87
N VAL A 30 -19.41 -10.43 14.42
CA VAL A 30 -19.97 -9.07 14.45
C VAL A 30 -19.05 -8.03 15.09
N GLY A 31 -18.12 -8.44 15.94
CA GLY A 31 -17.12 -7.57 16.57
C GLY A 31 -16.24 -6.85 15.55
N PHE A 32 -15.90 -7.50 14.45
CA PHE A 32 -15.04 -6.97 13.41
C PHE A 32 -15.75 -6.83 12.05
N ASP A 33 -16.66 -7.73 11.66
CA ASP A 33 -17.29 -7.73 10.35
C ASP A 33 -18.41 -6.67 10.21
N ARG A 34 -18.90 -6.08 11.30
CA ARG A 34 -19.83 -4.94 11.27
C ARG A 34 -19.35 -3.78 10.40
N ARG A 35 -18.06 -3.69 10.10
CA ARG A 35 -17.49 -2.69 9.17
C ARG A 35 -17.96 -2.90 7.72
N LEU A 36 -18.49 -4.08 7.39
CA LEU A 36 -19.01 -4.41 6.06
C LEU A 36 -20.47 -3.96 5.86
N TYR A 37 -21.14 -3.35 6.84
CA TYR A 37 -22.57 -3.05 6.80
C TYR A 37 -23.04 -2.31 5.53
N ARG A 38 -22.24 -1.35 5.02
CA ARG A 38 -22.57 -0.61 3.79
C ARG A 38 -22.60 -1.52 2.57
N HIS A 39 -21.65 -2.43 2.51
CA HIS A 39 -21.47 -3.36 1.41
C HIS A 39 -22.57 -4.44 1.44
N ASP A 40 -22.90 -4.94 2.62
CA ASP A 40 -24.01 -5.87 2.83
C ASP A 40 -25.35 -5.25 2.44
N ILE A 41 -25.61 -4.01 2.85
CA ILE A 41 -26.83 -3.28 2.49
C ILE A 41 -26.87 -3.02 0.97
N ALA A 42 -25.78 -2.58 0.36
CA ALA A 42 -25.70 -2.36 -1.08
C ALA A 42 -25.95 -3.66 -1.87
N GLY A 43 -25.31 -4.76 -1.48
CA GLY A 43 -25.51 -6.09 -2.04
C GLY A 43 -26.96 -6.57 -1.90
N SER A 44 -27.55 -6.35 -0.72
CA SER A 44 -28.95 -6.70 -0.43
C SER A 44 -29.95 -5.87 -1.24
N ILE A 45 -29.72 -4.57 -1.44
CA ILE A 45 -30.55 -3.71 -2.29
C ILE A 45 -30.48 -4.16 -3.75
N ALA A 46 -29.29 -4.43 -4.28
CA ALA A 46 -29.12 -4.92 -5.64
C ALA A 46 -29.80 -6.26 -5.86
N HIS A 47 -29.71 -7.17 -4.87
CA HIS A 47 -30.38 -8.45 -4.89
C HIS A 47 -31.90 -8.30 -4.84
N ALA A 48 -32.45 -7.45 -3.99
CA ALA A 48 -33.91 -7.17 -3.92
C ALA A 48 -34.45 -6.63 -5.26
N ARG A 49 -33.76 -5.68 -5.88
CA ARG A 49 -34.10 -5.13 -7.19
C ARG A 49 -34.11 -6.21 -8.29
N MET A 50 -33.13 -7.09 -8.26
CA MET A 50 -33.03 -8.21 -9.19
C MET A 50 -34.20 -9.19 -8.98
N LEU A 51 -34.51 -9.57 -7.74
CA LEU A 51 -35.64 -10.46 -7.43
C LEU A 51 -36.96 -9.85 -7.88
N CYS A 52 -37.17 -8.54 -7.71
CA CYS A 52 -38.34 -7.82 -8.19
C CYS A 52 -38.43 -7.86 -9.72
N ARG A 53 -37.33 -7.52 -10.42
CA ARG A 53 -37.26 -7.58 -11.89
C ARG A 53 -37.56 -8.96 -12.44
N GLN A 54 -37.23 -10.02 -11.71
CA GLN A 54 -37.53 -11.42 -12.08
C GLN A 54 -38.94 -11.89 -11.64
N GLY A 55 -39.74 -11.00 -11.03
CA GLY A 55 -41.09 -11.32 -10.56
C GLY A 55 -41.12 -12.24 -9.34
N ILE A 56 -40.03 -12.41 -8.64
CA ILE A 56 -39.90 -13.20 -7.40
C ILE A 56 -40.41 -12.40 -6.20
N LEU A 57 -40.15 -11.10 -6.19
CA LEU A 57 -40.71 -10.11 -5.27
C LEU A 57 -41.70 -9.23 -6.04
N SER A 58 -42.76 -8.79 -5.37
CA SER A 58 -43.61 -7.70 -5.87
C SER A 58 -42.91 -6.34 -5.68
N ASP A 59 -43.31 -5.33 -6.47
CA ASP A 59 -42.77 -3.95 -6.34
C ASP A 59 -42.92 -3.44 -4.90
N LYS A 60 -44.09 -3.68 -4.27
CA LYS A 60 -44.36 -3.27 -2.89
C LYS A 60 -43.37 -3.92 -1.88
N GLU A 61 -43.02 -5.19 -2.05
CA GLU A 61 -42.08 -5.89 -1.19
C GLU A 61 -40.65 -5.38 -1.42
N CYS A 62 -40.29 -5.13 -2.68
CA CYS A 62 -39.01 -4.57 -3.04
C CYS A 62 -38.80 -3.17 -2.41
N ASP A 63 -39.79 -2.28 -2.59
CA ASP A 63 -39.71 -0.93 -2.02
C ASP A 63 -39.60 -0.98 -0.49
N ALA A 64 -40.43 -1.81 0.18
CA ALA A 64 -40.38 -1.97 1.62
C ALA A 64 -39.03 -2.48 2.11
N ILE A 65 -38.36 -3.40 1.39
CA ILE A 65 -37.01 -3.90 1.70
C ILE A 65 -35.98 -2.78 1.53
N ILE A 66 -36.02 -2.05 0.42
CA ILE A 66 -35.06 -0.98 0.12
C ILE A 66 -35.18 0.13 1.16
N ASP A 67 -36.37 0.59 1.46
CA ASP A 67 -36.63 1.62 2.47
C ASP A 67 -36.19 1.15 3.87
N GLY A 68 -36.52 -0.11 4.22
CA GLY A 68 -36.09 -0.71 5.48
C GLY A 68 -34.55 -0.79 5.63
N LEU A 69 -33.86 -1.20 4.58
CA LEU A 69 -32.39 -1.23 4.57
C LEU A 69 -31.76 0.19 4.66
N GLY A 70 -32.37 1.17 3.98
CA GLY A 70 -31.96 2.58 4.09
C GLY A 70 -32.11 3.14 5.50
N HIS A 71 -33.21 2.82 6.21
CA HIS A 71 -33.40 3.18 7.61
C HIS A 71 -32.36 2.52 8.53
N ILE A 72 -32.09 1.22 8.32
CA ILE A 72 -31.08 0.49 9.10
C ILE A 72 -29.70 1.11 8.90
N GLN A 73 -29.35 1.45 7.66
CA GLN A 73 -28.08 2.14 7.38
C GLN A 73 -27.97 3.46 8.15
N ALA A 74 -29.02 4.28 8.13
CA ALA A 74 -29.03 5.53 8.89
C ALA A 74 -28.91 5.31 10.40
N GLU A 75 -29.58 4.29 10.96
CA GLU A 75 -29.44 3.95 12.38
C GLU A 75 -28.02 3.51 12.74
N ILE A 76 -27.33 2.78 11.87
CA ILE A 76 -25.92 2.37 12.06
C ILE A 76 -25.01 3.60 12.02
N GLU A 77 -25.20 4.49 11.05
CA GLU A 77 -24.39 5.72 10.87
C GLU A 77 -24.57 6.71 12.02
N ASP A 78 -25.79 6.79 12.56
CA ASP A 78 -26.11 7.59 13.76
C ASP A 78 -25.67 6.94 15.08
N GLY A 79 -25.12 5.72 15.05
CA GLY A 79 -24.70 4.98 16.25
C GLY A 79 -25.87 4.48 17.13
N ARG A 80 -27.09 4.45 16.60
CA ARG A 80 -28.32 3.99 17.30
C ARG A 80 -28.61 2.50 17.12
N PHE A 81 -27.99 1.86 16.13
CA PHE A 81 -28.18 0.44 15.85
C PHE A 81 -27.54 -0.45 16.92
N ALA A 82 -28.32 -1.35 17.49
CA ALA A 82 -27.84 -2.27 18.53
C ALA A 82 -27.34 -3.58 17.89
N TRP A 83 -26.04 -3.76 17.88
CA TRP A 83 -25.39 -5.02 17.46
C TRP A 83 -25.54 -6.09 18.52
N SER A 84 -25.84 -7.33 18.11
CA SER A 84 -26.03 -8.49 18.97
C SER A 84 -25.07 -9.62 18.60
N VAL A 85 -24.25 -10.07 19.56
CA VAL A 85 -23.38 -11.25 19.41
C VAL A 85 -24.21 -12.54 19.18
N ALA A 86 -25.39 -12.63 19.80
CA ALA A 86 -26.29 -13.77 19.57
C ALA A 86 -26.79 -13.90 18.12
N LEU A 87 -26.69 -12.81 17.34
CA LEU A 87 -26.96 -12.79 15.89
C LEU A 87 -25.70 -12.97 15.03
N GLU A 88 -24.61 -13.46 15.61
CA GLU A 88 -23.40 -13.96 14.99
C GLU A 88 -22.62 -12.94 14.15
N ASP A 89 -23.15 -12.45 13.05
CA ASP A 89 -22.47 -11.64 12.04
C ASP A 89 -23.24 -10.36 11.66
N VAL A 90 -22.62 -9.49 10.88
CA VAL A 90 -23.24 -8.26 10.34
C VAL A 90 -24.53 -8.56 9.59
N HIS A 91 -24.52 -9.62 8.79
CA HIS A 91 -25.62 -9.99 7.90
C HIS A 91 -26.88 -10.38 8.68
N MET A 92 -26.73 -11.24 9.69
CA MET A 92 -27.88 -11.68 10.50
C MET A 92 -28.42 -10.54 11.37
N ASN A 93 -27.55 -9.66 11.85
CA ASN A 93 -27.98 -8.48 12.58
C ASN A 93 -28.86 -7.57 11.69
N ILE A 94 -28.44 -7.30 10.46
CA ILE A 94 -29.19 -6.50 9.49
C ILE A 94 -30.46 -7.22 9.05
N GLU A 95 -30.41 -8.50 8.70
CA GLU A 95 -31.57 -9.31 8.29
C GLU A 95 -32.65 -9.39 9.38
N SER A 96 -32.23 -9.58 10.64
CA SER A 96 -33.12 -9.59 11.78
C SER A 96 -33.80 -8.24 12.00
N ALA A 97 -33.04 -7.13 11.88
CA ALA A 97 -33.56 -5.77 11.99
C ALA A 97 -34.58 -5.48 10.86
N LEU A 98 -34.22 -5.84 9.62
CA LEU A 98 -35.09 -5.69 8.47
C LEU A 98 -36.41 -6.47 8.64
N THR A 99 -36.32 -7.73 9.08
CA THR A 99 -37.54 -8.56 9.30
C THR A 99 -38.42 -7.97 10.39
N ARG A 100 -37.86 -7.36 11.45
CA ARG A 100 -38.67 -6.65 12.47
C ARG A 100 -39.34 -5.40 11.88
N ALA A 101 -38.68 -4.71 10.97
CA ALA A 101 -39.18 -3.47 10.40
C ALA A 101 -40.26 -3.69 9.34
N VAL A 102 -40.10 -4.67 8.42
CA VAL A 102 -40.91 -4.84 7.23
C VAL A 102 -41.67 -6.20 7.19
N GLY A 103 -41.56 -7.03 8.23
CA GLY A 103 -42.28 -8.30 8.36
C GLY A 103 -41.84 -9.35 7.32
N ASP A 104 -42.83 -10.02 6.71
CA ASP A 104 -42.57 -11.13 5.79
C ASP A 104 -41.81 -10.74 4.52
N ALA A 105 -41.88 -9.48 4.08
CA ALA A 105 -41.10 -8.99 2.97
C ALA A 105 -39.57 -9.14 3.27
N GLY A 106 -39.15 -8.80 4.50
CA GLY A 106 -37.75 -8.95 4.94
C GLY A 106 -37.27 -10.41 4.89
N LYS A 107 -38.14 -11.38 5.22
CA LYS A 107 -37.79 -12.81 5.15
C LYS A 107 -37.54 -13.29 3.71
N ARG A 108 -38.21 -12.68 2.73
CA ARG A 108 -38.10 -13.05 1.32
C ARG A 108 -36.82 -12.57 0.66
N LEU A 109 -36.13 -11.60 1.26
CA LEU A 109 -34.85 -11.08 0.74
C LEU A 109 -33.78 -12.18 0.57
N HIS A 110 -33.81 -13.22 1.41
CA HIS A 110 -32.83 -14.32 1.35
C HIS A 110 -33.11 -15.33 0.21
N THR A 111 -34.18 -15.15 -0.58
CA THR A 111 -34.53 -16.05 -1.70
C THR A 111 -33.40 -16.10 -2.73
N GLY A 112 -32.95 -17.32 -3.08
CA GLY A 112 -31.89 -17.52 -4.07
C GLY A 112 -30.48 -17.07 -3.64
N ARG A 113 -30.27 -16.79 -2.36
CA ARG A 113 -28.99 -16.33 -1.79
C ARG A 113 -28.56 -17.22 -0.62
N SER A 114 -27.27 -17.29 -0.37
CA SER A 114 -26.65 -17.88 0.81
C SER A 114 -25.79 -16.86 1.55
N ARG A 115 -25.47 -17.14 2.81
CA ARG A 115 -24.46 -16.38 3.54
C ARG A 115 -23.09 -16.45 2.83
N ASN A 116 -22.79 -17.56 2.14
CA ASN A 116 -21.50 -17.79 1.49
C ASN A 116 -21.26 -16.81 0.33
N ASP A 117 -22.20 -16.65 -0.59
CA ASP A 117 -22.05 -15.70 -1.70
C ASP A 117 -22.23 -14.24 -1.26
N GLN A 118 -23.03 -14.00 -0.22
CA GLN A 118 -23.22 -12.69 0.39
C GLN A 118 -21.90 -12.17 0.97
N VAL A 119 -21.25 -12.90 1.88
CA VAL A 119 -19.99 -12.47 2.51
C VAL A 119 -18.87 -12.33 1.50
N ALA A 120 -18.79 -13.23 0.50
CA ALA A 120 -17.77 -13.14 -0.56
C ALA A 120 -17.96 -11.87 -1.41
N THR A 121 -19.20 -11.44 -1.65
CA THR A 121 -19.49 -10.19 -2.37
C THR A 121 -19.11 -8.97 -1.53
N ASP A 122 -19.46 -8.95 -0.26
CA ASP A 122 -19.23 -7.83 0.62
C ASP A 122 -17.73 -7.53 0.83
N ILE A 123 -16.93 -8.60 1.01
CA ILE A 123 -15.45 -8.45 1.12
C ILE A 123 -14.88 -7.87 -0.17
N ARG A 124 -15.35 -8.33 -1.35
CA ARG A 124 -14.86 -7.79 -2.63
C ARG A 124 -15.26 -6.33 -2.82
N LEU A 125 -16.49 -5.95 -2.49
CA LEU A 125 -16.94 -4.55 -2.53
C LEU A 125 -16.11 -3.68 -1.61
N TRP A 126 -15.92 -4.11 -0.36
CA TRP A 126 -15.12 -3.40 0.61
C TRP A 126 -13.65 -3.26 0.18
N LEU A 127 -13.02 -4.35 -0.23
CA LEU A 127 -11.61 -4.34 -0.61
C LEU A 127 -11.36 -3.51 -1.89
N ARG A 128 -12.34 -3.47 -2.80
CA ARG A 128 -12.31 -2.61 -3.97
C ARG A 128 -12.18 -1.13 -3.59
N GLU A 129 -13.00 -0.68 -2.65
CA GLU A 129 -12.95 0.69 -2.13
C GLU A 129 -11.64 0.98 -1.40
N GLU A 130 -11.14 0.03 -0.60
CA GLU A 130 -9.87 0.18 0.11
C GLU A 130 -8.67 0.24 -0.85
N ILE A 131 -8.66 -0.57 -1.91
CA ILE A 131 -7.63 -0.48 -2.96
C ILE A 131 -7.65 0.90 -3.62
N ASP A 132 -8.83 1.42 -3.96
CA ASP A 132 -8.95 2.75 -4.57
C ASP A 132 -8.46 3.84 -3.61
N ALA A 133 -8.78 3.76 -2.32
CA ALA A 133 -8.33 4.69 -1.30
C ALA A 133 -6.79 4.63 -1.05
N ILE A 134 -6.22 3.42 -1.06
CA ILE A 134 -4.77 3.19 -0.91
C ILE A 134 -4.03 3.72 -2.14
N ARG A 135 -4.52 3.48 -3.36
CA ARG A 135 -3.95 4.03 -4.59
C ARG A 135 -3.92 5.56 -4.55
N ALA A 136 -5.03 6.19 -4.16
CA ALA A 136 -5.07 7.63 -3.94
C ALA A 136 -4.08 8.10 -2.84
N GLY A 137 -3.79 7.25 -1.86
CA GLY A 137 -2.74 7.47 -0.87
C GLY A 137 -1.34 7.46 -1.47
N ILE A 138 -1.06 6.49 -2.35
CA ILE A 138 0.21 6.40 -3.10
C ILE A 138 0.37 7.63 -3.98
N ASP A 139 -0.68 8.04 -4.70
CA ASP A 139 -0.66 9.22 -5.56
C ASP A 139 -0.26 10.48 -4.78
N ARG A 140 -0.81 10.69 -3.59
CA ARG A 140 -0.45 11.84 -2.74
C ARG A 140 1.01 11.78 -2.27
N LEU A 141 1.53 10.60 -1.96
CA LEU A 141 2.94 10.43 -1.59
C LEU A 141 3.86 10.68 -2.80
N GLN A 142 3.48 10.20 -3.97
CA GLN A 142 4.21 10.46 -5.21
C GLN A 142 4.27 11.97 -5.52
N ASP A 143 3.17 12.72 -5.32
CA ASP A 143 3.16 14.18 -5.48
C ASP A 143 4.16 14.85 -4.53
N ALA A 144 4.16 14.46 -3.25
CA ALA A 144 5.11 14.99 -2.27
C ALA A 144 6.57 14.70 -2.65
N LEU A 145 6.85 13.50 -3.20
CA LEU A 145 8.17 13.13 -3.67
C LEU A 145 8.59 13.92 -4.92
N LEU A 146 7.67 14.15 -5.88
CA LEU A 146 7.93 14.94 -7.08
C LEU A 146 8.25 16.40 -6.73
N ASP A 147 7.49 17.01 -5.82
CA ASP A 147 7.72 18.38 -5.36
C ASP A 147 9.08 18.49 -4.63
N LEU A 148 9.42 17.52 -3.80
CA LEU A 148 10.71 17.46 -3.13
C LEU A 148 11.86 17.21 -4.12
N ALA A 149 11.68 16.31 -5.08
CA ALA A 149 12.66 16.02 -6.12
C ALA A 149 12.95 17.26 -6.98
N GLU A 150 11.93 18.03 -7.32
CA GLU A 150 12.10 19.27 -8.11
C GLU A 150 12.86 20.34 -7.32
N ARG A 151 12.49 20.56 -6.05
CA ARG A 151 13.17 21.51 -5.16
C ARG A 151 14.65 21.16 -4.95
N GLU A 152 14.97 19.87 -4.89
CA GLU A 152 16.31 19.35 -4.62
C GLU A 152 16.97 18.70 -5.85
N ALA A 153 16.54 19.05 -7.07
CA ALA A 153 17.04 18.45 -8.31
C ALA A 153 18.53 18.60 -8.54
N ALA A 154 19.14 19.65 -7.97
CA ALA A 154 20.57 19.95 -8.05
C ALA A 154 21.31 19.76 -6.73
N SER A 155 20.65 19.36 -5.65
CA SER A 155 21.28 19.19 -4.34
C SER A 155 22.08 17.90 -4.30
N ILE A 156 23.39 18.01 -4.19
CA ILE A 156 24.31 16.87 -4.24
C ILE A 156 24.39 16.18 -2.88
N LEU A 157 24.28 14.85 -2.91
CA LEU A 157 24.55 13.98 -1.76
C LEU A 157 25.44 12.81 -2.17
N PRO A 158 26.10 12.13 -1.22
CA PRO A 158 26.83 10.91 -1.54
C PRO A 158 25.87 9.79 -1.91
N GLY A 159 26.06 9.15 -3.05
CA GLY A 159 25.47 7.86 -3.37
C GLY A 159 26.26 6.77 -2.65
N PHE A 160 25.54 5.79 -2.10
CA PHE A 160 26.13 4.70 -1.32
C PHE A 160 25.96 3.35 -2.00
N THR A 161 27.00 2.54 -1.93
CA THR A 161 26.93 1.09 -2.10
C THR A 161 27.62 0.44 -0.90
N HIS A 162 27.04 -0.63 -0.33
CA HIS A 162 27.55 -1.25 0.90
C HIS A 162 27.70 -0.25 2.08
N LEU A 163 26.87 0.80 2.13
CA LEU A 163 27.00 1.94 3.05
C LEU A 163 28.34 2.67 2.97
N GLN A 164 29.12 2.46 1.92
CA GLN A 164 30.33 3.23 1.61
C GLN A 164 29.99 4.29 0.57
N VAL A 165 30.62 5.48 0.68
CA VAL A 165 30.50 6.52 -0.33
C VAL A 165 31.03 5.98 -1.66
N ALA A 166 30.19 6.07 -2.68
CA ALA A 166 30.52 5.54 -4.02
C ALA A 166 30.69 6.68 -5.04
N GLN A 167 29.61 7.31 -5.45
CA GLN A 167 29.61 8.38 -6.44
C GLN A 167 28.64 9.49 -6.02
N PRO A 168 28.85 10.75 -6.43
CA PRO A 168 27.89 11.82 -6.19
C PRO A 168 26.59 11.56 -6.95
N VAL A 169 25.45 11.79 -6.30
CA VAL A 169 24.12 11.81 -6.91
C VAL A 169 23.39 13.08 -6.48
N THR A 170 22.23 13.37 -7.06
CA THR A 170 21.38 14.43 -6.53
C THR A 170 20.30 13.87 -5.62
N PHE A 171 19.88 14.64 -4.61
CA PHE A 171 18.77 14.26 -3.73
C PHE A 171 17.47 14.10 -4.53
N GLY A 172 17.25 14.96 -5.53
CA GLY A 172 16.12 14.81 -6.43
C GLY A 172 16.12 13.50 -7.20
N HIS A 173 17.29 13.04 -7.66
CA HIS A 173 17.44 11.72 -8.30
C HIS A 173 17.07 10.58 -7.35
N HIS A 174 17.50 10.68 -6.09
CA HIS A 174 17.17 9.68 -5.07
C HIS A 174 15.65 9.63 -4.79
N MET A 175 14.99 10.78 -4.69
CA MET A 175 13.53 10.86 -4.53
C MET A 175 12.78 10.26 -5.74
N MET A 176 13.31 10.45 -6.94
CA MET A 176 12.75 9.79 -8.14
C MET A 176 12.89 8.27 -8.09
N ALA A 177 13.93 7.72 -7.44
CA ALA A 177 14.01 6.27 -7.23
C ALA A 177 12.87 5.75 -6.31
N TRP A 178 12.52 6.49 -5.26
CA TRP A 178 11.37 6.17 -4.41
C TRP A 178 10.04 6.30 -5.17
N TYR A 179 9.92 7.33 -6.01
CA TYR A 179 8.77 7.50 -6.90
C TYR A 179 8.55 6.25 -7.79
N GLU A 180 9.59 5.76 -8.46
CA GLU A 180 9.54 4.58 -9.34
C GLU A 180 9.14 3.30 -8.58
N MET A 181 9.49 3.17 -7.30
CA MET A 181 9.07 2.05 -6.47
C MET A 181 7.56 2.10 -6.20
N LEU A 182 7.03 3.28 -5.86
CA LEU A 182 5.61 3.50 -5.63
C LEU A 182 4.76 3.38 -6.90
N ASP A 183 5.30 3.76 -8.06
CA ASP A 183 4.64 3.61 -9.35
C ASP A 183 4.38 2.13 -9.67
N ARG A 184 5.36 1.27 -9.39
CA ARG A 184 5.18 -0.19 -9.51
C ARG A 184 4.18 -0.74 -8.50
N ASP A 185 4.08 -0.17 -7.29
CA ASP A 185 3.10 -0.59 -6.28
C ASP A 185 1.68 -0.18 -6.67
N ALA A 186 1.50 1.01 -7.21
CA ALA A 186 0.22 1.45 -7.78
C ALA A 186 -0.26 0.52 -8.91
N GLY A 187 0.67 0.10 -9.79
CA GLY A 187 0.39 -0.88 -10.85
C GLY A 187 -0.10 -2.22 -10.29
N ARG A 188 0.60 -2.78 -9.28
CA ARG A 188 0.19 -4.04 -8.62
C ARG A 188 -1.22 -3.96 -8.04
N LEU A 189 -1.53 -2.88 -7.36
CA LEU A 189 -2.87 -2.67 -6.79
C LEU A 189 -3.93 -2.50 -7.88
N SER A 190 -3.60 -1.85 -9.00
CA SER A 190 -4.49 -1.74 -10.16
C SER A 190 -4.81 -3.11 -10.74
N ASP A 191 -3.81 -3.95 -10.93
CA ASP A 191 -3.97 -5.30 -11.44
C ASP A 191 -4.80 -6.19 -10.50
N CYS A 192 -4.55 -6.10 -9.18
CA CYS A 192 -5.33 -6.78 -8.17
C CYS A 192 -6.81 -6.35 -8.22
N ARG A 193 -7.06 -5.03 -8.34
CA ARG A 193 -8.42 -4.49 -8.45
C ARG A 193 -9.20 -5.04 -9.64
N VAL A 194 -8.56 -5.21 -10.78
CA VAL A 194 -9.19 -5.80 -11.97
C VAL A 194 -9.62 -7.25 -11.71
N ARG A 195 -8.74 -8.06 -11.14
CA ARG A 195 -9.05 -9.47 -10.85
C ARG A 195 -10.07 -9.63 -9.72
N LEU A 196 -10.06 -8.74 -8.75
CA LEU A 196 -11.04 -8.69 -7.65
C LEU A 196 -12.46 -8.36 -8.16
N ASN A 197 -12.62 -7.59 -9.25
CA ASN A 197 -13.90 -7.01 -9.70
C ASN A 197 -14.80 -8.00 -10.43
N VAL A 198 -14.94 -9.22 -9.90
CA VAL A 198 -15.81 -10.30 -10.38
C VAL A 198 -16.80 -10.67 -9.28
N MET A 199 -18.11 -10.65 -9.59
CA MET A 199 -19.18 -10.76 -8.61
C MET A 199 -19.51 -12.21 -8.23
N PRO A 200 -19.43 -12.59 -6.93
CA PRO A 200 -19.87 -13.92 -6.47
C PRO A 200 -21.39 -14.06 -6.32
N LEU A 201 -22.13 -12.98 -6.05
CA LEU A 201 -23.53 -13.02 -5.66
C LEU A 201 -24.38 -13.76 -6.69
N GLY A 202 -25.29 -14.63 -6.20
CA GLY A 202 -26.07 -15.56 -7.02
C GLY A 202 -25.42 -16.94 -7.20
N ALA A 203 -24.21 -17.15 -6.63
CA ALA A 203 -23.61 -18.48 -6.51
C ALA A 203 -24.30 -19.32 -5.42
N ALA A 204 -25.10 -18.69 -4.57
CA ALA A 204 -25.75 -19.26 -3.41
C ALA A 204 -24.73 -19.96 -2.47
N ALA A 205 -25.04 -21.14 -1.93
CA ALA A 205 -24.12 -21.84 -1.03
C ALA A 205 -22.84 -22.33 -1.75
N LEU A 206 -23.00 -22.90 -2.96
CA LEU A 206 -21.92 -23.42 -3.82
C LEU A 206 -22.38 -23.90 -5.21
N ALA A 207 -23.67 -24.19 -5.38
CA ALA A 207 -24.18 -24.88 -6.56
C ALA A 207 -25.08 -23.97 -7.44
N GLY A 208 -25.16 -22.67 -7.12
CA GLY A 208 -26.13 -21.78 -7.73
C GLY A 208 -27.54 -21.98 -7.13
N THR A 209 -28.58 -21.51 -7.82
CA THR A 209 -29.96 -21.57 -7.37
C THR A 209 -30.87 -22.00 -8.50
N SER A 210 -32.01 -22.60 -8.15
CA SER A 210 -33.07 -22.97 -9.11
C SER A 210 -33.99 -21.79 -9.50
N TYR A 211 -33.85 -20.64 -8.86
CA TYR A 211 -34.58 -19.43 -9.21
C TYR A 211 -34.02 -18.77 -10.47
N PRO A 212 -34.84 -18.13 -11.31
CA PRO A 212 -34.41 -17.47 -12.54
C PRO A 212 -33.80 -16.10 -12.25
N ILE A 213 -32.70 -16.09 -11.52
CA ILE A 213 -31.98 -14.85 -11.15
C ILE A 213 -31.20 -14.28 -12.33
N ASP A 214 -31.11 -12.94 -12.38
CA ASP A 214 -30.29 -12.20 -13.36
C ASP A 214 -29.00 -11.69 -12.71
N ARG A 215 -27.93 -12.51 -12.76
CA ARG A 215 -26.64 -12.16 -12.18
C ARG A 215 -25.94 -11.02 -12.92
N ASN A 216 -26.18 -10.84 -14.22
CA ASN A 216 -25.57 -9.72 -14.99
C ASN A 216 -26.16 -8.40 -14.51
N TYR A 217 -27.48 -8.32 -14.33
CA TYR A 217 -28.12 -7.13 -13.77
C TYR A 217 -27.58 -6.80 -12.36
N THR A 218 -27.42 -7.80 -11.51
CA THR A 218 -26.89 -7.58 -10.15
C THR A 218 -25.43 -7.09 -10.20
N ALA A 219 -24.60 -7.64 -11.09
CA ALA A 219 -23.22 -7.21 -11.28
C ALA A 219 -23.13 -5.74 -11.73
N GLU A 220 -23.98 -5.35 -12.69
CA GLU A 220 -24.09 -3.96 -13.16
C GLU A 220 -24.49 -3.00 -12.03
N GLN A 221 -25.50 -3.37 -11.22
CA GLN A 221 -25.95 -2.55 -10.08
C GLN A 221 -24.86 -2.34 -9.02
N LEU A 222 -23.95 -3.29 -8.86
CA LEU A 222 -22.85 -3.26 -7.90
C LEU A 222 -21.51 -2.77 -8.49
N GLY A 223 -21.48 -2.46 -9.81
CA GLY A 223 -20.28 -1.98 -10.50
C GLY A 223 -19.19 -3.05 -10.62
N PHE A 224 -19.57 -4.33 -10.67
CA PHE A 224 -18.66 -5.41 -11.06
C PHE A 224 -18.59 -5.54 -12.58
N ASP A 225 -17.46 -5.99 -13.10
CA ASP A 225 -17.25 -6.17 -14.54
C ASP A 225 -18.11 -7.32 -15.10
N ARG A 226 -18.31 -8.37 -14.32
CA ARG A 226 -19.10 -9.55 -14.66
C ARG A 226 -19.39 -10.41 -13.43
N PRO A 227 -20.39 -11.31 -13.49
CA PRO A 227 -20.53 -12.37 -12.50
C PRO A 227 -19.43 -13.45 -12.64
N ALA A 228 -19.09 -14.12 -11.52
CA ALA A 228 -18.23 -15.30 -11.55
C ALA A 228 -18.92 -16.46 -12.31
N GLU A 229 -18.15 -17.17 -13.14
CA GLU A 229 -18.67 -18.19 -14.04
C GLU A 229 -18.89 -19.56 -13.38
N ASN A 230 -18.22 -19.81 -12.25
CA ASN A 230 -18.38 -21.05 -11.49
C ASN A 230 -18.82 -20.74 -10.07
N SER A 231 -19.96 -21.29 -9.64
CA SER A 231 -20.57 -21.01 -8.35
C SER A 231 -19.79 -21.60 -7.17
N LEU A 232 -19.09 -22.73 -7.37
CA LEU A 232 -18.30 -23.35 -6.35
C LEU A 232 -17.02 -22.55 -6.04
N ASP A 233 -16.35 -22.10 -7.09
CA ASP A 233 -15.17 -21.23 -7.01
C ASP A 233 -15.54 -19.86 -6.43
N ALA A 234 -16.66 -19.28 -6.85
CA ALA A 234 -17.10 -17.95 -6.45
C ALA A 234 -17.21 -17.76 -4.93
N VAL A 235 -17.59 -18.79 -4.18
CA VAL A 235 -17.71 -18.76 -2.71
C VAL A 235 -16.44 -19.25 -2.00
N SER A 236 -15.53 -19.94 -2.72
CA SER A 236 -14.29 -20.49 -2.21
C SER A 236 -13.12 -19.52 -2.33
N ASP A 237 -13.05 -18.80 -3.44
CA ASP A 237 -11.91 -17.97 -3.84
C ASP A 237 -11.57 -16.89 -2.79
N ARG A 238 -10.28 -16.84 -2.45
CA ARG A 238 -9.64 -15.78 -1.65
C ARG A 238 -8.32 -15.31 -2.29
N ASP A 239 -8.09 -15.65 -3.56
CA ASP A 239 -6.87 -15.23 -4.28
C ASP A 239 -6.75 -13.70 -4.30
N PHE A 240 -7.86 -12.99 -4.49
CA PHE A 240 -7.91 -11.53 -4.44
C PHE A 240 -7.43 -10.94 -3.12
N ALA A 241 -7.70 -11.63 -2.01
CA ALA A 241 -7.28 -11.24 -0.67
C ALA A 241 -5.78 -11.46 -0.47
N ILE A 242 -5.27 -12.60 -0.93
CA ILE A 242 -3.85 -12.96 -0.90
C ILE A 242 -3.05 -12.03 -1.82
N GLU A 243 -3.56 -11.75 -3.01
CA GLU A 243 -2.92 -10.84 -3.97
C GLU A 243 -2.82 -9.42 -3.40
N PHE A 244 -3.90 -8.90 -2.80
CA PHE A 244 -3.88 -7.62 -2.10
C PHE A 244 -2.83 -7.62 -0.97
N ALA A 245 -2.83 -8.66 -0.11
CA ALA A 245 -1.87 -8.76 0.98
C ALA A 245 -0.41 -8.85 0.48
N ALA A 246 -0.17 -9.52 -0.66
CA ALA A 246 1.14 -9.59 -1.30
C ALA A 246 1.58 -8.22 -1.85
N ALA A 247 0.70 -7.50 -2.54
CA ALA A 247 0.96 -6.14 -2.99
C ALA A 247 1.22 -5.18 -1.81
N ALA A 248 0.42 -5.30 -0.75
CA ALA A 248 0.57 -4.56 0.50
C ALA A 248 1.92 -4.83 1.18
N ALA A 249 2.36 -6.09 1.22
CA ALA A 249 3.65 -6.47 1.80
C ALA A 249 4.82 -5.85 1.02
N ILE A 250 4.75 -5.81 -0.32
CA ILE A 250 5.77 -5.16 -1.16
C ILE A 250 5.78 -3.65 -0.91
N LEU A 251 4.62 -2.99 -0.87
CA LEU A 251 4.52 -1.56 -0.59
C LEU A 251 5.10 -1.21 0.79
N MET A 252 4.75 -1.98 1.83
CA MET A 252 5.30 -1.76 3.18
C MET A 252 6.81 -2.02 3.24
N MET A 253 7.34 -2.98 2.49
CA MET A 253 8.78 -3.20 2.37
C MET A 253 9.47 -1.97 1.74
N HIS A 254 8.86 -1.35 0.72
CA HIS A 254 9.39 -0.11 0.15
C HIS A 254 9.38 1.04 1.17
N LEU A 255 8.26 1.26 1.87
CA LEU A 255 8.17 2.26 2.93
C LEU A 255 9.16 1.99 4.08
N SER A 256 9.44 0.72 4.40
CA SER A 256 10.46 0.33 5.37
C SER A 256 11.87 0.74 4.92
N ARG A 257 12.20 0.56 3.65
CA ARG A 257 13.49 1.00 3.09
C ARG A 257 13.64 2.51 3.12
N PHE A 258 12.59 3.25 2.74
CA PHE A 258 12.58 4.71 2.84
C PHE A 258 12.76 5.17 4.29
N SER A 259 12.09 4.48 5.21
CA SER A 259 12.21 4.75 6.65
C SER A 259 13.62 4.54 7.16
N GLU A 260 14.29 3.46 6.74
CA GLU A 260 15.69 3.18 7.11
C GLU A 260 16.62 4.32 6.67
N GLU A 261 16.49 4.77 5.41
CA GLU A 261 17.31 5.89 4.90
C GLU A 261 17.02 7.19 5.67
N LEU A 262 15.75 7.51 5.98
CA LEU A 262 15.42 8.69 6.76
C LEU A 262 15.94 8.63 8.20
N ILE A 263 15.92 7.46 8.83
CA ILE A 263 16.50 7.25 10.18
C ILE A 263 18.00 7.50 10.15
N LEU A 264 18.71 6.93 9.17
CA LEU A 264 20.14 7.17 8.99
C LEU A 264 20.42 8.65 8.73
N TRP A 265 19.73 9.25 7.77
CA TRP A 265 19.98 10.63 7.34
C TRP A 265 19.60 11.68 8.37
N SER A 266 18.65 11.40 9.27
CA SER A 266 18.29 12.31 10.36
C SER A 266 19.21 12.17 11.59
N SER A 267 20.05 11.15 11.65
CA SER A 267 21.00 10.95 12.75
C SER A 267 22.08 12.02 12.76
N ALA A 268 22.68 12.30 13.94
CA ALA A 268 23.76 13.27 14.09
C ALA A 268 25.01 12.92 13.25
N GLN A 269 25.24 11.62 12.96
CA GLN A 269 26.36 11.13 12.16
C GLN A 269 26.22 11.54 10.69
N PHE A 270 25.01 11.46 10.14
CA PHE A 270 24.72 11.89 8.77
C PHE A 270 24.27 13.35 8.72
N GLY A 271 23.18 13.69 9.38
CA GLY A 271 22.64 15.05 9.42
C GLY A 271 22.24 15.60 8.05
N PHE A 272 21.82 14.72 7.12
CA PHE A 272 21.45 15.10 5.74
C PHE A 272 20.06 15.69 5.65
N VAL A 273 19.16 15.25 6.52
CA VAL A 273 17.78 15.72 6.58
C VAL A 273 17.38 16.05 8.01
N GLU A 274 16.40 16.93 8.14
CA GLU A 274 15.70 17.19 9.38
C GLU A 274 14.22 16.88 9.22
N LEU A 275 13.71 16.00 10.09
CA LEU A 275 12.30 15.76 10.24
C LEU A 275 11.67 16.86 11.08
N SER A 276 10.52 17.38 10.68
CA SER A 276 9.78 18.37 11.48
C SER A 276 9.41 17.79 12.84
N ASP A 277 9.39 18.63 13.87
CA ASP A 277 9.05 18.27 15.25
C ASP A 277 7.68 17.58 15.35
N ALA A 278 6.75 17.91 14.46
CA ALA A 278 5.44 17.27 14.38
C ALA A 278 5.48 15.75 14.10
N PHE A 279 6.60 15.22 13.61
CA PHE A 279 6.78 13.81 13.25
C PHE A 279 7.86 13.12 14.08
N CYS A 280 8.27 13.73 15.17
CA CYS A 280 9.30 13.25 16.08
C CYS A 280 8.78 13.24 17.51
N THR A 281 9.45 12.46 18.39
CA THR A 281 9.25 12.57 19.83
C THR A 281 10.53 12.93 20.55
N GLY A 282 10.39 13.48 21.76
CA GLY A 282 11.51 13.75 22.65
C GLY A 282 11.78 12.58 23.59
N SER A 283 12.76 12.77 24.48
CA SER A 283 13.04 11.87 25.59
C SER A 283 12.63 12.50 26.91
N SER A 284 12.03 11.71 27.81
CA SER A 284 11.67 12.17 29.15
C SER A 284 12.89 12.45 30.05
N ILE A 285 14.05 11.94 29.68
CA ILE A 285 15.29 12.06 30.47
C ILE A 285 16.40 12.81 29.74
N MET A 286 16.38 12.85 28.41
CA MET A 286 17.41 13.48 27.57
C MET A 286 16.80 14.65 26.79
N PRO A 287 16.88 15.90 27.27
CA PRO A 287 16.18 17.03 26.68
C PRO A 287 16.68 17.40 25.26
N GLN A 288 17.85 16.98 24.87
CA GLN A 288 18.45 17.21 23.53
C GLN A 288 17.99 16.18 22.49
N LYS A 289 17.32 15.09 22.90
CA LYS A 289 17.04 13.95 22.00
C LYS A 289 15.75 14.17 21.20
N LYS A 290 15.84 13.99 19.89
CA LYS A 290 14.74 14.01 18.92
C LYS A 290 14.73 12.67 18.18
N ASN A 291 13.67 11.88 18.37
CA ASN A 291 13.57 10.53 17.84
C ASN A 291 12.76 10.52 16.54
N PRO A 292 13.18 9.77 15.52
CA PRO A 292 12.44 9.60 14.26
C PRO A 292 11.37 8.51 14.38
N ASP A 293 10.41 8.65 15.31
CA ASP A 293 9.46 7.59 15.66
C ASP A 293 8.56 7.17 14.50
N VAL A 294 8.17 8.10 13.62
CA VAL A 294 7.32 7.79 12.48
C VAL A 294 7.99 6.78 11.54
N PRO A 295 9.19 7.03 10.99
CA PRO A 295 9.86 6.04 10.16
C PRO A 295 10.20 4.75 10.91
N GLU A 296 10.60 4.82 12.20
CA GLU A 296 10.84 3.61 12.99
C GLU A 296 9.59 2.73 13.12
N LEU A 297 8.44 3.33 13.39
CA LEU A 297 7.19 2.61 13.55
C LEU A 297 6.71 2.01 12.21
N ILE A 298 6.87 2.72 11.08
CA ILE A 298 6.54 2.19 9.74
C ILE A 298 7.43 0.98 9.43
N ARG A 299 8.73 1.06 9.70
CA ARG A 299 9.65 -0.07 9.59
C ARG A 299 9.20 -1.26 10.44
N GLY A 300 8.79 -1.03 11.69
CA GLY A 300 8.29 -2.07 12.58
C GLY A 300 6.97 -2.69 12.11
N LYS A 301 6.00 -1.88 11.64
CA LYS A 301 4.71 -2.35 11.14
C LYS A 301 4.80 -3.23 9.89
N THR A 302 5.88 -3.16 9.13
CA THR A 302 6.11 -3.99 7.95
C THR A 302 6.04 -5.49 8.27
N GLY A 303 6.63 -5.91 9.40
CA GLY A 303 6.56 -7.30 9.85
C GLY A 303 5.15 -7.79 10.14
N ARG A 304 4.26 -6.91 10.63
CA ARG A 304 2.85 -7.21 10.85
C ARG A 304 2.12 -7.54 9.54
N ILE A 305 2.35 -6.74 8.50
CA ILE A 305 1.73 -6.96 7.18
C ILE A 305 2.27 -8.25 6.53
N PHE A 306 3.56 -8.57 6.69
CA PHE A 306 4.10 -9.86 6.26
C PHE A 306 3.42 -11.03 6.97
N GLY A 307 3.12 -10.87 8.27
CA GLY A 307 2.37 -11.86 9.04
C GLY A 307 0.97 -12.08 8.48
N HIS A 308 0.27 -11.03 8.06
CA HIS A 308 -1.08 -11.13 7.46
C HIS A 308 -1.08 -11.87 6.12
N LEU A 309 -0.11 -11.61 5.24
CA LEU A 309 0.07 -12.39 4.02
C LEU A 309 0.28 -13.88 4.32
N MET A 310 1.15 -14.17 5.27
CA MET A 310 1.43 -15.57 5.68
C MET A 310 0.19 -16.22 6.29
N ALA A 311 -0.59 -15.49 7.09
CA ALA A 311 -1.84 -15.98 7.67
C ALA A 311 -2.85 -16.38 6.59
N LEU A 312 -3.06 -15.53 5.57
CA LEU A 312 -3.99 -15.80 4.47
C LEU A 312 -3.54 -16.98 3.60
N LEU A 313 -2.25 -17.08 3.27
CA LEU A 313 -1.69 -18.23 2.55
C LEU A 313 -1.87 -19.53 3.35
N THR A 314 -1.65 -19.49 4.67
CA THR A 314 -1.82 -20.63 5.56
C THR A 314 -3.28 -21.01 5.71
N LEU A 315 -4.18 -20.03 5.78
CA LEU A 315 -5.62 -20.22 5.84
C LEU A 315 -6.13 -21.03 4.65
N MET A 316 -5.76 -20.62 3.45
CA MET A 316 -6.25 -21.26 2.21
C MET A 316 -5.59 -22.58 1.88
N LYS A 317 -4.36 -22.81 2.37
CA LYS A 317 -3.63 -24.04 2.15
C LYS A 317 -4.37 -25.24 2.77
N GLY A 318 -4.82 -26.18 1.95
CA GLY A 318 -5.43 -27.42 2.41
C GLY A 318 -6.92 -27.35 2.74
N GLN A 319 -7.58 -26.20 2.55
CA GLN A 319 -9.03 -26.14 2.59
C GLN A 319 -9.67 -26.87 1.39
N PRO A 320 -10.74 -27.66 1.57
CA PRO A 320 -11.54 -28.12 0.45
C PRO A 320 -12.28 -26.92 -0.19
N LEU A 321 -12.74 -27.11 -1.45
CA LEU A 321 -13.52 -26.08 -2.14
C LEU A 321 -14.82 -25.73 -1.42
N ALA A 322 -15.48 -24.67 -1.85
CA ALA A 322 -16.61 -24.01 -1.25
C ALA A 322 -16.24 -23.22 0.02
N TYR A 323 -17.11 -23.18 1.01
CA TYR A 323 -16.93 -22.37 2.21
C TYR A 323 -16.74 -23.26 3.44
N ASN A 324 -15.72 -22.93 4.22
CA ASN A 324 -15.49 -23.47 5.56
C ASN A 324 -15.46 -22.32 6.57
N LYS A 325 -15.77 -22.59 7.85
CA LYS A 325 -15.79 -21.58 8.91
C LYS A 325 -14.42 -20.89 9.05
N ASP A 326 -13.33 -21.58 8.66
CA ASP A 326 -11.96 -21.03 8.54
C ASP A 326 -11.94 -19.69 7.81
N ASN A 327 -12.74 -19.52 6.77
CA ASN A 327 -12.81 -18.27 5.98
C ASN A 327 -13.31 -17.05 6.78
N GLN A 328 -13.75 -17.21 8.04
CA GLN A 328 -14.00 -16.09 8.92
C GLN A 328 -12.70 -15.33 9.25
N GLU A 329 -11.58 -16.07 9.31
CA GLU A 329 -10.24 -15.55 9.64
C GLU A 329 -9.59 -14.75 8.49
N ASP A 330 -10.22 -14.62 7.33
CA ASP A 330 -9.73 -13.81 6.23
C ASP A 330 -9.86 -12.29 6.50
N LYS A 331 -10.83 -11.88 7.32
CA LYS A 331 -11.26 -10.49 7.47
C LYS A 331 -10.32 -9.64 8.32
N GLU A 332 -9.96 -10.11 9.51
CA GLU A 332 -9.11 -9.34 10.42
C GLU A 332 -7.74 -9.01 9.81
N PRO A 333 -7.03 -9.96 9.16
CA PRO A 333 -5.79 -9.65 8.45
C PRO A 333 -5.98 -8.61 7.33
N LEU A 334 -7.07 -8.69 6.57
CA LEU A 334 -7.37 -7.72 5.51
C LEU A 334 -7.67 -6.34 6.06
N PHE A 335 -8.53 -6.25 7.06
CA PHE A 335 -8.93 -5.00 7.67
C PHE A 335 -7.73 -4.28 8.29
N ASP A 336 -6.93 -5.01 9.06
CA ASP A 336 -5.74 -4.46 9.69
C ASP A 336 -4.67 -4.04 8.66
N THR A 337 -4.52 -4.81 7.57
CA THR A 337 -3.61 -4.45 6.48
C THR A 337 -4.02 -3.13 5.84
N ALA A 338 -5.29 -2.96 5.47
CA ALA A 338 -5.79 -1.75 4.85
C ALA A 338 -5.64 -0.52 5.79
N ASP A 339 -6.02 -0.66 7.05
CA ASP A 339 -5.90 0.40 8.05
C ASP A 339 -4.45 0.85 8.26
N ASN A 340 -3.51 -0.10 8.35
CA ASN A 340 -2.08 0.21 8.49
C ASN A 340 -1.50 0.87 7.25
N LEU A 341 -1.86 0.42 6.04
CA LEU A 341 -1.40 1.04 4.79
C LEU A 341 -1.89 2.48 4.66
N ARG A 342 -3.18 2.71 4.88
CA ARG A 342 -3.76 4.07 4.83
C ARG A 342 -3.08 5.00 5.83
N GLY A 343 -2.88 4.52 7.05
CA GLY A 343 -2.19 5.28 8.09
C GLY A 343 -0.74 5.58 7.73
N ALA A 344 0.00 4.59 7.25
CA ALA A 344 1.40 4.73 6.86
C ALA A 344 1.57 5.70 5.69
N LEU A 345 0.78 5.55 4.62
CA LEU A 345 0.82 6.45 3.46
C LEU A 345 0.50 7.88 3.83
N ARG A 346 -0.52 8.10 4.69
CA ARG A 346 -0.90 9.44 5.13
C ARG A 346 0.24 10.10 5.92
N VAL A 347 0.71 9.45 6.97
CA VAL A 347 1.74 10.05 7.83
C VAL A 347 3.06 10.24 7.09
N PHE A 348 3.42 9.30 6.19
CA PHE A 348 4.64 9.43 5.38
C PHE A 348 4.54 10.60 4.39
N THR A 349 3.39 10.76 3.73
CA THR A 349 3.12 11.91 2.83
C THR A 349 3.30 13.23 3.56
N ASP A 350 2.66 13.37 4.73
CA ASP A 350 2.71 14.60 5.51
C ASP A 350 4.14 14.88 6.02
N MET A 351 4.85 13.85 6.46
CA MET A 351 6.26 13.95 6.88
C MET A 351 7.17 14.41 5.72
N MET A 352 7.02 13.84 4.51
CA MET A 352 7.84 14.20 3.35
C MET A 352 7.62 15.63 2.87
N ARG A 353 6.40 16.17 3.00
CA ARG A 353 6.10 17.57 2.68
C ARG A 353 6.83 18.56 3.58
N HIS A 354 7.13 18.16 4.82
CA HIS A 354 7.79 18.98 5.83
C HIS A 354 9.26 18.65 6.03
N LEU A 355 9.82 17.79 5.16
CA LEU A 355 11.22 17.41 5.22
C LEU A 355 12.13 18.59 4.80
N THR A 356 13.15 18.86 5.62
CA THR A 356 14.19 19.85 5.32
C THR A 356 15.51 19.14 4.99
N CYS A 357 16.15 19.54 3.88
CA CYS A 357 17.45 18.99 3.46
C CYS A 357 18.59 19.90 3.91
N ASN A 358 19.61 19.33 4.51
CA ASN A 358 20.85 20.02 4.83
C ASN A 358 21.85 19.87 3.67
N ARG A 359 21.72 20.77 2.70
CA ARG A 359 22.50 20.74 1.44
C ARG A 359 24.00 20.82 1.69
N GLU A 360 24.44 21.63 2.67
CA GLU A 360 25.87 21.78 3.00
C GLU A 360 26.44 20.49 3.57
N ARG A 361 25.72 19.84 4.49
CA ARG A 361 26.14 18.58 5.09
C ARG A 361 26.21 17.45 4.07
N MET A 362 25.18 17.33 3.20
CA MET A 362 25.17 16.36 2.10
C MET A 362 26.35 16.57 1.15
N ARG A 363 26.58 17.83 0.74
CA ARG A 363 27.68 18.19 -0.16
C ARG A 363 29.04 17.89 0.47
N ALA A 364 29.23 18.25 1.73
CA ALA A 364 30.48 17.97 2.45
C ALA A 364 30.75 16.46 2.54
N ALA A 365 29.73 15.66 2.81
CA ALA A 365 29.84 14.21 2.84
C ALA A 365 30.14 13.60 1.46
N ALA A 366 29.59 14.19 0.37
CA ALA A 366 29.86 13.74 -0.99
C ALA A 366 31.30 13.99 -1.45
N ARG A 367 32.02 14.92 -0.81
CA ARG A 367 33.45 15.15 -1.06
C ARG A 367 34.35 14.09 -0.40
N GLN A 368 33.81 13.31 0.54
CA GLN A 368 34.60 12.29 1.22
C GLN A 368 34.63 11.00 0.40
N GLY A 369 35.67 10.18 0.63
CA GLY A 369 35.77 8.85 0.05
C GLY A 369 36.12 8.83 -1.44
N PHE A 370 36.71 9.87 -1.97
CA PHE A 370 37.17 9.92 -3.37
C PHE A 370 36.04 9.67 -4.38
N SER A 371 34.90 10.25 -4.13
CA SER A 371 33.64 9.95 -4.87
C SER A 371 33.73 10.24 -6.38
N THR A 372 34.68 11.07 -6.83
CA THR A 372 34.95 11.43 -8.23
C THR A 372 36.08 10.59 -8.87
N ALA A 373 36.60 9.58 -8.18
CA ALA A 373 37.70 8.75 -8.69
C ALA A 373 37.32 8.04 -10.01
N THR A 374 36.08 7.57 -10.14
CA THR A 374 35.59 6.98 -11.40
C THR A 374 35.58 7.99 -12.55
N ASP A 375 35.23 9.25 -12.25
CA ASP A 375 35.22 10.33 -13.25
C ASP A 375 36.65 10.62 -13.77
N LEU A 376 37.65 10.54 -12.90
CA LEU A 376 39.08 10.65 -13.32
C LEU A 376 39.49 9.47 -14.20
N ALA A 377 39.06 8.26 -13.90
CA ALA A 377 39.35 7.10 -14.75
C ALA A 377 38.72 7.26 -16.14
N ASP A 378 37.45 7.66 -16.20
CA ASP A 378 36.71 7.91 -17.44
C ASP A 378 37.35 9.08 -18.24
N TYR A 379 37.84 10.10 -17.54
CA TYR A 379 38.60 11.19 -18.16
C TYR A 379 39.88 10.68 -18.87
N LEU A 380 40.63 9.82 -18.22
CA LEU A 380 41.85 9.22 -18.79
C LEU A 380 41.52 8.31 -19.98
N VAL A 381 40.38 7.58 -19.91
CA VAL A 381 39.88 6.78 -21.04
C VAL A 381 39.59 7.67 -22.25
N ARG A 382 38.93 8.81 -22.05
CA ARG A 382 38.68 9.81 -23.10
C ARG A 382 39.95 10.40 -23.68
N LYS A 383 41.06 10.40 -22.93
CA LYS A 383 42.40 10.77 -23.41
C LYS A 383 43.16 9.62 -24.12
N GLY A 384 42.48 8.45 -24.34
CA GLY A 384 43.04 7.33 -25.06
C GLY A 384 43.74 6.26 -24.23
N ILE A 385 43.67 6.33 -22.89
CA ILE A 385 44.25 5.31 -22.01
C ILE A 385 43.23 4.15 -21.83
N PRO A 386 43.65 2.88 -21.99
CA PRO A 386 42.78 1.76 -21.72
C PRO A 386 42.21 1.78 -20.31
N PHE A 387 40.93 1.39 -20.15
CA PHE A 387 40.22 1.51 -18.85
C PHE A 387 40.96 0.83 -17.68
N ARG A 388 41.56 -0.35 -17.89
CA ARG A 388 42.30 -1.05 -16.84
C ARG A 388 43.51 -0.27 -16.38
N ASP A 389 44.26 0.35 -17.31
CA ASP A 389 45.41 1.17 -17.03
C ASP A 389 44.97 2.48 -16.34
N ALA A 390 43.89 3.10 -16.82
CA ALA A 390 43.29 4.28 -16.18
C ALA A 390 42.86 3.99 -14.75
N HIS A 391 42.22 2.85 -14.49
CA HIS A 391 41.84 2.42 -13.15
C HIS A 391 43.06 2.23 -12.22
N GLU A 392 44.13 1.61 -12.72
CA GLU A 392 45.37 1.45 -11.94
C GLU A 392 46.01 2.80 -11.61
N ILE A 393 46.06 3.72 -12.58
CA ILE A 393 46.60 5.09 -12.41
C ILE A 393 45.78 5.81 -11.30
N VAL A 394 44.46 5.78 -11.40
CA VAL A 394 43.59 6.42 -10.42
C VAL A 394 43.68 5.75 -9.05
N GLY A 395 43.85 4.43 -8.99
CA GLY A 395 44.06 3.71 -7.73
C GLY A 395 45.34 4.20 -7.01
N LYS A 396 46.39 4.47 -7.78
CA LYS A 396 47.65 5.05 -7.22
C LYS A 396 47.45 6.49 -6.73
N ALA A 397 46.66 7.29 -7.47
CA ALA A 397 46.33 8.66 -7.05
C ALA A 397 45.49 8.68 -5.77
N VAL A 398 44.48 7.81 -5.67
CA VAL A 398 43.64 7.61 -4.46
C VAL A 398 44.54 7.18 -3.27
N ALA A 399 45.43 6.19 -3.47
CA ALA A 399 46.35 5.75 -2.41
C ALA A 399 47.32 6.87 -1.95
N PHE A 400 47.65 7.77 -2.84
CA PHE A 400 48.42 8.99 -2.48
C PHE A 400 47.53 9.93 -1.66
N GLY A 401 46.33 10.24 -2.12
CA GLY A 401 45.38 11.11 -1.39
C GLY A 401 45.07 10.60 0.01
N VAL A 402 44.89 9.27 0.18
CA VAL A 402 44.69 8.66 1.51
C VAL A 402 45.86 8.89 2.44
N ARG A 403 47.13 8.80 1.94
CA ARG A 403 48.32 9.04 2.78
C ARG A 403 48.49 10.51 3.17
N GLU A 404 48.10 11.42 2.28
CA GLU A 404 48.21 12.87 2.50
C GLU A 404 46.97 13.48 3.17
N ASP A 405 45.95 12.66 3.48
CA ASP A 405 44.65 13.10 4.01
C ASP A 405 43.98 14.21 3.13
N ARG A 406 44.02 14.02 1.80
CA ARG A 406 43.54 14.97 0.79
C ARG A 406 42.72 14.24 -0.28
N ASP A 407 41.59 14.82 -0.67
CA ASP A 407 40.79 14.32 -1.79
C ASP A 407 41.51 14.59 -3.14
N LEU A 408 41.11 13.85 -4.21
CA LEU A 408 41.68 14.04 -5.57
C LEU A 408 41.45 15.47 -6.08
N ALA A 409 40.36 16.11 -5.72
CA ALA A 409 40.05 17.48 -6.09
C ALA A 409 40.93 18.52 -5.37
N ASP A 410 41.61 18.15 -4.30
CA ASP A 410 42.52 19.00 -3.52
C ASP A 410 44.01 18.89 -3.97
N LEU A 411 44.29 17.98 -4.90
CA LEU A 411 45.60 17.82 -5.51
C LEU A 411 45.80 18.86 -6.62
N ASP A 412 46.99 19.43 -6.71
CA ASP A 412 47.32 20.34 -7.80
C ASP A 412 47.64 19.59 -9.12
N LEU A 413 47.69 20.33 -10.22
CA LEU A 413 47.93 19.75 -11.54
C LEU A 413 49.31 19.05 -11.63
N VAL A 414 50.33 19.54 -10.91
CA VAL A 414 51.68 18.98 -10.92
C VAL A 414 51.69 17.64 -10.20
N GLU A 415 50.95 17.54 -9.10
CA GLU A 415 50.79 16.30 -8.34
C GLU A 415 50.00 15.26 -9.14
N LEU A 416 48.87 15.65 -9.77
CA LEU A 416 48.08 14.77 -10.61
C LEU A 416 48.86 14.25 -11.81
N ARG A 417 49.69 15.08 -12.44
CA ARG A 417 50.54 14.68 -13.57
C ARG A 417 51.61 13.67 -13.23
N ARG A 418 51.97 13.49 -11.95
CA ARG A 418 52.86 12.40 -11.52
C ARG A 418 52.28 11.02 -11.79
N PHE A 419 50.96 10.91 -11.80
CA PHE A 419 50.26 9.64 -12.08
C PHE A 419 50.05 9.41 -13.58
N SER A 420 49.79 10.48 -14.35
CA SER A 420 49.72 10.42 -15.80
C SER A 420 49.99 11.79 -16.45
N PRO A 421 50.91 11.86 -17.40
CA PRO A 421 51.20 13.10 -18.15
C PRO A 421 50.01 13.53 -19.03
N ALA A 422 49.04 12.64 -19.31
CA ALA A 422 47.83 12.94 -20.07
C ALA A 422 46.84 13.85 -19.32
N ILE A 423 47.05 14.08 -18.02
CA ILE A 423 46.18 14.94 -17.21
C ILE A 423 46.46 16.41 -17.56
N GLY A 424 45.43 17.10 -18.05
CA GLY A 424 45.42 18.52 -18.36
C GLY A 424 44.67 19.35 -17.32
N PRO A 425 44.65 20.70 -17.46
CA PRO A 425 43.92 21.58 -16.54
C PRO A 425 42.43 21.34 -16.49
N ASP A 426 41.86 20.78 -17.54
CA ASP A 426 40.45 20.38 -17.69
C ASP A 426 40.02 19.28 -16.70
N VAL A 427 40.97 18.65 -16.00
CA VAL A 427 40.67 17.63 -14.97
C VAL A 427 39.86 18.20 -13.79
N PHE A 428 40.07 19.48 -13.44
CA PHE A 428 39.40 20.08 -12.30
C PHE A 428 37.86 20.22 -12.50
N ASP A 429 37.40 20.39 -13.77
CA ASP A 429 36.00 20.36 -14.09
C ASP A 429 35.41 18.96 -13.81
N VAL A 430 36.17 17.91 -14.14
CA VAL A 430 35.77 16.50 -13.95
C VAL A 430 35.79 16.08 -12.46
N LEU A 431 36.77 16.56 -11.70
CA LEU A 431 36.90 16.26 -10.28
C LEU A 431 35.96 17.08 -9.38
N SER A 432 35.29 18.09 -9.93
CA SER A 432 34.24 18.79 -9.20
C SER A 432 32.99 17.91 -9.02
N LEU A 433 32.31 18.03 -7.87
CA LEU A 433 31.04 17.29 -7.65
C LEU A 433 30.00 17.66 -8.71
N GLU A 434 29.92 18.93 -9.09
CA GLU A 434 29.03 19.43 -10.11
C GLU A 434 29.34 18.84 -11.49
N GLY A 435 30.62 18.77 -11.86
CA GLY A 435 31.07 18.17 -13.11
C GLY A 435 30.75 16.67 -13.15
N SER A 436 31.02 15.97 -12.05
CA SER A 436 30.69 14.56 -11.90
C SER A 436 29.20 14.28 -12.12
N VAL A 437 28.32 15.02 -11.45
CA VAL A 437 26.86 14.89 -11.55
C VAL A 437 26.39 15.29 -12.96
N ALA A 438 26.87 16.42 -13.50
CA ALA A 438 26.46 16.92 -14.80
C ALA A 438 26.87 16.00 -15.96
N ALA A 439 27.99 15.28 -15.84
CA ALA A 439 28.47 14.35 -16.85
C ALA A 439 27.52 13.13 -17.07
N ARG A 440 26.63 12.84 -16.12
CA ARG A 440 25.66 11.74 -16.20
C ARG A 440 24.35 12.21 -16.83
N ASP A 441 24.49 12.88 -17.99
CA ASP A 441 23.38 13.47 -18.78
C ASP A 441 22.83 12.50 -19.81
N HIS A 442 22.23 11.41 -19.33
CA HIS A 442 21.51 10.42 -20.15
C HIS A 442 20.23 10.00 -19.45
N LEU A 443 19.30 9.37 -20.15
CA LEU A 443 18.05 8.88 -19.57
C LEU A 443 18.34 7.99 -18.34
N GLY A 444 17.80 8.37 -17.20
CA GLY A 444 18.04 7.68 -15.93
C GLY A 444 19.32 8.13 -15.19
N GLY A 445 20.09 9.04 -15.74
CA GLY A 445 21.26 9.63 -15.08
C GLY A 445 20.89 10.66 -14.02
N THR A 446 21.86 10.98 -13.15
CA THR A 446 21.65 11.88 -12.00
C THR A 446 21.81 13.38 -12.33
N ALA A 447 22.11 13.75 -13.57
CA ALA A 447 22.24 15.15 -13.95
C ALA A 447 20.94 15.92 -13.67
N PRO A 448 21.00 17.16 -13.14
CA PRO A 448 19.79 17.91 -12.75
C PRO A 448 18.75 18.11 -13.87
N ASN A 449 19.19 18.25 -15.12
CA ASN A 449 18.30 18.34 -16.28
C ASN A 449 17.57 17.00 -16.53
N GLN A 450 18.24 15.84 -16.34
CA GLN A 450 17.62 14.54 -16.46
C GLN A 450 16.62 14.27 -15.32
N VAL A 451 16.94 14.72 -14.11
CA VAL A 451 16.01 14.66 -12.97
C VAL A 451 14.75 15.48 -13.27
N ARG A 452 14.88 16.73 -13.72
CA ARG A 452 13.73 17.57 -14.11
C ARG A 452 12.92 16.95 -15.25
N ALA A 453 13.60 16.37 -16.25
CA ALA A 453 12.93 15.67 -17.33
C ALA A 453 12.17 14.42 -16.86
N ALA A 454 12.71 13.67 -15.89
CA ALA A 454 12.04 12.54 -15.28
C ALA A 454 10.80 12.97 -14.48
N ILE A 455 10.88 14.06 -13.72
CA ILE A 455 9.76 14.67 -12.99
C ILE A 455 8.65 15.08 -13.98
N ALA A 456 9.01 15.74 -15.08
CA ALA A 456 8.04 16.16 -16.09
C ALA A 456 7.28 14.97 -16.70
N ARG A 457 8.01 13.92 -17.09
CA ARG A 457 7.39 12.66 -17.57
C ARG A 457 6.48 11.99 -16.55
N ALA A 458 6.89 11.99 -15.28
CA ALA A 458 6.08 11.43 -14.19
C ALA A 458 4.76 12.18 -14.01
N ARG A 459 4.81 13.53 -14.01
CA ARG A 459 3.60 14.39 -13.92
C ARG A 459 2.67 14.22 -15.14
N GLU A 460 3.24 14.09 -16.35
CA GLU A 460 2.47 13.84 -17.58
C GLU A 460 1.71 12.49 -17.51
N ARG A 461 2.40 11.40 -17.16
CA ARG A 461 1.75 10.07 -16.99
C ARG A 461 0.58 10.11 -16.01
N ARG A 462 0.73 10.85 -14.92
CA ARG A 462 -0.32 10.99 -13.90
C ARG A 462 -1.49 11.86 -14.37
N GLY A 463 -1.22 12.92 -15.13
CA GLY A 463 -2.25 13.77 -15.74
C GLY A 463 -3.09 13.02 -16.77
N THR A 464 -2.49 12.13 -17.55
CA THR A 464 -3.19 11.30 -18.55
C THR A 464 -3.97 10.14 -17.92
N ALA A 465 -3.59 9.67 -16.73
CA ALA A 465 -4.32 8.63 -16.00
C ALA A 465 -5.56 9.17 -15.26
N ALA A 466 -5.66 10.48 -15.06
CA ALA A 466 -6.78 11.15 -14.38
C ALA A 466 -7.87 11.66 -15.35
N SER A 467 -7.61 11.61 -16.67
CA SER A 467 -8.56 11.95 -17.74
C SER A 467 -9.23 10.71 -18.33
#